data_a9c9c443a42090a47a138c0abef93f17
#
_entry.id   a9c9c443a42090a47a138c0abef93f17
#
_cell.length_a   1.000
_cell.length_b   1.000
_cell.length_c   1.000
_cell.angle_alpha   90.00
_cell.angle_beta   90.00
_cell.angle_gamma   90.00
#
_symmetry.space_group_name_H-M   'P 1'
#
loop_
_entity.id
_entity.type
_entity.pdbx_description
1 polymer ?
#
loop_
_entity_poly.entity_id
_entity_poly.type
_entity_poly.pdbx_seq_one_letter_code
_entity_poly.pdbx_strand_id
1 'polypeptide(L)'
;MTTPAPTPTPARWDLLIIGAGPAGMAAALAAAPSGMRIVVVDDNPAPGGQIWRDGPGVHLPPLARQHRDALARHANIEVLSGTRVVGLGDRASAGDAASLILENATHGWTQHTRRLILCTGARELLLPFPGWTLPGVTGAGGLQALIKGGVDVRGQRIVIAGTGPLLLAAARTARKAGAQVLRVAEHTSWGALAAFAAQLVRWPAKALQAPTLLHPGLRAHTHVLEALGTTQVQAVRLQRGSGTEQLECDRIACGFGLIPNTHLGQML
;
A
#
# COMPACT_ATOMS: atom_id res chain seq x y z
N MET A 1 29.03 -35.54 -1.68
CA MET A 1 29.10 -34.09 -1.99
C MET A 1 28.35 -33.87 -3.28
N THR A 2 27.13 -33.38 -3.20
CA THR A 2 26.30 -33.00 -4.38
C THR A 2 26.82 -31.67 -4.90
N THR A 3 27.31 -31.65 -6.14
CA THR A 3 27.70 -30.44 -6.84
C THR A 3 26.49 -29.50 -6.87
N PRO A 4 26.60 -28.25 -6.40
CA PRO A 4 25.49 -27.30 -6.50
C PRO A 4 25.13 -27.13 -7.97
N ALA A 5 23.84 -27.13 -8.27
CA ALA A 5 23.34 -26.86 -9.61
C ALA A 5 23.89 -25.51 -10.10
N PRO A 6 24.31 -25.39 -11.38
CA PRO A 6 24.84 -24.14 -11.88
C PRO A 6 23.80 -23.03 -11.69
N THR A 7 24.25 -21.95 -11.03
CA THR A 7 23.41 -20.75 -10.89
C THR A 7 23.02 -20.27 -12.28
N PRO A 8 21.74 -20.15 -12.59
CA PRO A 8 21.32 -19.72 -13.93
C PRO A 8 21.95 -18.33 -14.20
N THR A 9 22.63 -18.21 -15.34
CA THR A 9 23.15 -16.90 -15.77
C THR A 9 21.97 -15.95 -15.83
N PRO A 10 22.00 -14.84 -15.06
CA PRO A 10 20.85 -13.97 -15.00
C PRO A 10 20.53 -13.43 -16.39
N ALA A 11 19.28 -13.61 -16.83
CA ALA A 11 18.83 -13.10 -18.12
C ALA A 11 19.08 -11.57 -18.17
N ARG A 12 19.66 -11.10 -19.26
CA ARG A 12 19.90 -9.67 -19.43
C ARG A 12 18.60 -8.99 -19.87
N TRP A 13 18.05 -8.13 -19.01
CA TRP A 13 16.83 -7.39 -19.27
C TRP A 13 17.14 -5.99 -19.81
N ASP A 14 16.36 -5.53 -20.78
CA ASP A 14 16.51 -4.20 -21.33
C ASP A 14 15.87 -3.15 -20.41
N LEU A 15 14.81 -3.55 -19.69
CA LEU A 15 14.09 -2.72 -18.74
C LEU A 15 13.75 -3.52 -17.48
N LEU A 16 14.14 -3.02 -16.33
CA LEU A 16 13.76 -3.52 -15.01
C LEU A 16 12.80 -2.53 -14.35
N ILE A 17 11.68 -3.02 -13.85
CA ILE A 17 10.67 -2.23 -13.14
C ILE A 17 10.56 -2.78 -11.72
N ILE A 18 10.77 -1.93 -10.71
CA ILE A 18 10.65 -2.32 -9.31
C ILE A 18 9.30 -1.91 -8.77
N GLY A 19 8.48 -2.91 -8.41
CA GLY A 19 7.12 -2.80 -7.93
C GLY A 19 6.07 -3.10 -9.01
N ALA A 20 5.25 -4.13 -8.76
CA ALA A 20 4.11 -4.52 -9.61
C ALA A 20 2.78 -3.95 -9.11
N GLY A 21 2.80 -2.81 -8.44
CA GLY A 21 1.61 -2.02 -8.15
C GLY A 21 0.99 -1.42 -9.44
N PRO A 22 -0.12 -0.66 -9.34
CA PRO A 22 -0.75 -0.04 -10.51
C PRO A 22 0.21 0.74 -11.41
N ALA A 23 1.17 1.46 -10.82
CA ALA A 23 2.15 2.24 -11.55
C ALA A 23 3.12 1.34 -12.35
N GLY A 24 3.67 0.29 -11.71
CA GLY A 24 4.60 -0.63 -12.38
C GLY A 24 3.93 -1.45 -13.46
N MET A 25 2.71 -1.91 -13.25
CA MET A 25 1.93 -2.58 -14.28
C MET A 25 1.65 -1.68 -15.48
N ALA A 26 1.27 -0.42 -15.23
CA ALA A 26 1.05 0.55 -16.29
C ALA A 26 2.36 0.87 -17.05
N ALA A 27 3.48 1.01 -16.35
CA ALA A 27 4.80 1.24 -16.96
C ALA A 27 5.21 0.06 -17.86
N ALA A 28 5.04 -1.18 -17.38
CA ALA A 28 5.36 -2.38 -18.16
C ALA A 28 4.51 -2.47 -19.42
N LEU A 29 3.19 -2.25 -19.32
CA LEU A 29 2.28 -2.29 -20.45
C LEU A 29 2.56 -1.16 -21.46
N ALA A 30 2.92 0.02 -21.01
CA ALA A 30 3.31 1.13 -21.86
C ALA A 30 4.62 0.87 -22.61
N ALA A 31 5.55 0.13 -21.99
CA ALA A 31 6.83 -0.23 -22.58
C ALA A 31 6.73 -1.47 -23.50
N ALA A 32 5.72 -2.32 -23.36
CA ALA A 32 5.58 -3.56 -24.11
C ALA A 32 5.70 -3.43 -25.65
N PRO A 33 5.10 -2.39 -26.29
CA PRO A 33 5.20 -2.23 -27.74
C PRO A 33 6.60 -1.95 -28.26
N SER A 34 7.56 -1.59 -27.40
CA SER A 34 8.96 -1.32 -27.79
C SER A 34 9.74 -2.58 -28.20
N GLY A 35 9.21 -3.77 -27.90
CA GLY A 35 9.93 -5.04 -28.11
C GLY A 35 11.06 -5.31 -27.10
N MET A 36 11.31 -4.40 -26.14
CA MET A 36 12.29 -4.61 -25.07
C MET A 36 11.91 -5.82 -24.22
N ARG A 37 12.91 -6.54 -23.73
CA ARG A 37 12.69 -7.55 -22.68
C ARG A 37 12.54 -6.84 -21.34
N ILE A 38 11.36 -6.98 -20.76
CA ILE A 38 10.93 -6.27 -19.57
C ILE A 38 10.78 -7.24 -18.40
N VAL A 39 11.36 -6.93 -17.26
CA VAL A 39 11.08 -7.65 -16.01
C VAL A 39 10.48 -6.71 -14.98
N VAL A 40 9.43 -7.17 -14.33
CA VAL A 40 8.79 -6.48 -13.19
C VAL A 40 9.06 -7.29 -11.94
N VAL A 41 9.68 -6.67 -10.94
CA VAL A 41 10.03 -7.31 -9.67
C VAL A 41 9.11 -6.79 -8.58
N ASP A 42 8.51 -7.68 -7.80
CA ASP A 42 7.65 -7.31 -6.66
C ASP A 42 7.78 -8.33 -5.53
N ASP A 43 7.87 -7.87 -4.29
CA ASP A 43 7.97 -8.71 -3.10
C ASP A 43 6.64 -9.36 -2.68
N ASN A 44 5.52 -8.91 -3.23
CA ASN A 44 4.24 -9.55 -3.00
C ASN A 44 4.08 -10.83 -3.85
N PRO A 45 3.27 -11.78 -3.39
CA PRO A 45 3.04 -13.04 -4.12
C PRO A 45 2.26 -12.87 -5.42
N ALA A 46 1.62 -11.71 -5.62
CA ALA A 46 0.86 -11.40 -6.85
C ALA A 46 0.92 -9.91 -7.17
N PRO A 47 0.89 -9.53 -8.49
CA PRO A 47 0.84 -8.13 -8.91
C PRO A 47 -0.39 -7.40 -8.36
N GLY A 48 -0.23 -6.10 -8.06
CA GLY A 48 -1.31 -5.25 -7.56
C GLY A 48 -0.87 -4.29 -6.46
N GLY A 49 0.25 -4.57 -5.80
CA GLY A 49 0.79 -3.78 -4.71
C GLY A 49 -0.25 -3.58 -3.59
N GLN A 50 -0.22 -2.44 -2.92
CA GLN A 50 -1.14 -2.16 -1.81
C GLN A 50 -2.56 -1.81 -2.28
N ILE A 51 -2.69 -1.15 -3.44
CA ILE A 51 -3.98 -0.63 -3.94
C ILE A 51 -4.85 -1.78 -4.47
N TRP A 52 -4.29 -2.66 -5.31
CA TRP A 52 -4.95 -3.82 -5.89
C TRP A 52 -4.47 -5.12 -5.25
N ARG A 53 -4.21 -5.07 -3.93
CA ARG A 53 -3.81 -6.24 -3.13
C ARG A 53 -4.85 -7.35 -3.26
N ASP A 54 -4.36 -8.51 -3.65
CA ASP A 54 -5.15 -9.74 -3.69
C ASP A 54 -5.22 -10.40 -2.30
N GLY A 55 -6.18 -11.29 -2.13
CA GLY A 55 -6.32 -12.03 -0.88
C GLY A 55 -7.64 -12.80 -0.80
N PRO A 56 -7.84 -13.59 0.25
CA PRO A 56 -9.06 -14.36 0.45
C PRO A 56 -10.32 -13.49 0.41
N GLY A 57 -11.26 -13.79 -0.48
CA GLY A 57 -12.51 -13.03 -0.60
C GLY A 57 -12.39 -11.64 -1.23
N VAL A 58 -11.23 -11.27 -1.75
CA VAL A 58 -11.04 -9.99 -2.42
C VAL A 58 -11.53 -10.06 -3.86
N HIS A 59 -12.47 -9.20 -4.20
CA HIS A 59 -12.88 -8.98 -5.58
C HIS A 59 -12.08 -7.84 -6.18
N LEU A 60 -11.09 -8.18 -7.01
CA LEU A 60 -10.28 -7.18 -7.68
C LEU A 60 -11.14 -6.29 -8.60
N PRO A 61 -10.87 -4.97 -8.64
CA PRO A 61 -11.52 -4.08 -9.60
C PRO A 61 -11.29 -4.54 -11.05
N PRO A 62 -12.24 -4.27 -11.98
CA PRO A 62 -12.10 -4.66 -13.38
C PRO A 62 -10.78 -4.21 -14.00
N LEU A 63 -10.36 -2.98 -13.72
CA LEU A 63 -9.08 -2.43 -14.21
C LEU A 63 -7.86 -3.22 -13.72
N ALA A 64 -7.87 -3.69 -12.46
CA ALA A 64 -6.79 -4.51 -11.92
C ALA A 64 -6.67 -5.85 -12.65
N ARG A 65 -7.80 -6.50 -12.87
CA ARG A 65 -7.86 -7.75 -13.66
C ARG A 65 -7.36 -7.52 -15.08
N GLN A 66 -7.88 -6.49 -15.76
CA GLN A 66 -7.46 -6.13 -17.11
C GLN A 66 -5.94 -5.93 -17.23
N HIS A 67 -5.33 -5.24 -16.27
CA HIS A 67 -3.87 -5.03 -16.28
C HIS A 67 -3.11 -6.33 -16.04
N ARG A 68 -3.54 -7.18 -15.10
CA ARG A 68 -2.92 -8.50 -14.88
C ARG A 68 -3.00 -9.39 -16.12
N ASP A 69 -4.19 -9.47 -16.72
CA ASP A 69 -4.41 -10.25 -17.92
C ASP A 69 -3.58 -9.72 -19.10
N ALA A 70 -3.45 -8.40 -19.21
CA ALA A 70 -2.62 -7.78 -20.23
C ALA A 70 -1.14 -8.12 -20.04
N LEU A 71 -0.59 -8.02 -18.82
CA LEU A 71 0.79 -8.42 -18.53
C LEU A 71 1.05 -9.88 -18.95
N ALA A 72 0.14 -10.79 -18.59
CA ALA A 72 0.29 -12.21 -18.91
C ALA A 72 0.25 -12.53 -20.42
N ARG A 73 -0.34 -11.65 -21.24
CA ARG A 73 -0.39 -11.82 -22.71
C ARG A 73 0.85 -11.34 -23.44
N HIS A 74 1.67 -10.49 -22.81
CA HIS A 74 2.89 -9.97 -23.44
C HIS A 74 4.08 -10.91 -23.23
N ALA A 75 4.53 -11.60 -24.27
CA ALA A 75 5.65 -12.53 -24.21
C ALA A 75 7.00 -11.88 -23.85
N ASN A 76 7.12 -10.57 -24.02
CA ASN A 76 8.32 -9.80 -23.67
C ASN A 76 8.28 -9.20 -22.26
N ILE A 77 7.26 -9.52 -21.44
CA ILE A 77 7.15 -9.10 -20.04
C ILE A 77 7.22 -10.34 -19.14
N GLU A 78 8.12 -10.32 -18.18
CA GLU A 78 8.16 -11.30 -17.10
C GLU A 78 7.89 -10.62 -15.75
N VAL A 79 7.12 -11.26 -14.87
CA VAL A 79 6.82 -10.76 -13.52
C VAL A 79 7.42 -11.73 -12.50
N LEU A 80 8.41 -11.25 -11.75
CA LEU A 80 9.06 -11.96 -10.66
C LEU A 80 8.38 -11.57 -9.35
N SER A 81 7.29 -12.27 -9.01
CA SER A 81 6.61 -12.14 -7.73
C SER A 81 7.41 -12.79 -6.59
N GLY A 82 7.22 -12.33 -5.36
CA GLY A 82 7.95 -12.82 -4.19
C GLY A 82 9.45 -12.53 -4.27
N THR A 83 9.84 -11.53 -5.06
CA THR A 83 11.23 -11.14 -5.31
C THR A 83 11.44 -9.70 -4.86
N ARG A 84 12.47 -9.44 -4.09
CA ARG A 84 12.79 -8.11 -3.56
C ARG A 84 14.21 -7.68 -3.90
N VAL A 85 14.42 -6.37 -3.92
CA VAL A 85 15.75 -5.77 -3.97
C VAL A 85 16.30 -5.73 -2.55
N VAL A 86 17.49 -6.30 -2.35
CA VAL A 86 18.16 -6.32 -1.05
C VAL A 86 19.43 -5.48 -1.02
N GLY A 87 19.92 -5.05 -2.17
CA GLY A 87 21.11 -4.20 -2.23
C GLY A 87 21.45 -3.76 -3.65
N LEU A 88 22.53 -3.01 -3.76
CA LEU A 88 23.17 -2.69 -5.03
C LEU A 88 24.28 -3.70 -5.30
N GLY A 89 24.36 -4.16 -6.54
CA GLY A 89 25.47 -4.96 -7.04
C GLY A 89 26.58 -4.10 -7.63
N ASP A 90 27.72 -4.73 -7.92
CA ASP A 90 28.82 -4.05 -8.60
C ASP A 90 28.42 -3.60 -10.00
N ARG A 91 28.89 -2.43 -10.42
CA ARG A 91 28.67 -1.95 -11.79
C ARG A 91 29.41 -2.86 -12.75
N ALA A 92 28.67 -3.63 -13.55
CA ALA A 92 29.26 -4.70 -14.33
C ALA A 92 29.75 -4.27 -15.71
N SER A 93 29.18 -3.25 -16.35
CA SER A 93 29.53 -2.92 -17.73
C SER A 93 29.22 -1.48 -18.08
N ALA A 94 29.99 -0.92 -18.99
CA ALA A 94 29.64 0.34 -19.65
C ALA A 94 28.28 0.17 -20.36
N GLY A 95 27.30 0.97 -19.98
CA GLY A 95 25.94 0.96 -20.55
C GLY A 95 24.86 0.34 -19.66
N ASP A 96 25.18 -0.22 -18.50
CA ASP A 96 24.18 -0.59 -17.50
C ASP A 96 23.75 0.64 -16.67
N ALA A 97 22.44 0.86 -16.56
CA ALA A 97 21.89 1.91 -15.72
C ALA A 97 21.95 1.53 -14.23
N ALA A 98 21.79 0.25 -13.93
CA ALA A 98 21.83 -0.26 -12.56
C ALA A 98 22.25 -1.72 -12.51
N SER A 99 22.84 -2.08 -11.36
CA SER A 99 23.11 -3.44 -10.92
C SER A 99 22.47 -3.61 -9.54
N LEU A 100 21.51 -4.52 -9.42
CA LEU A 100 20.74 -4.74 -8.20
C LEU A 100 20.90 -6.17 -7.71
N ILE A 101 21.02 -6.35 -6.40
CA ILE A 101 20.96 -7.67 -5.78
C ILE A 101 19.50 -7.96 -5.50
N LEU A 102 19.00 -9.02 -6.11
CA LEU A 102 17.64 -9.52 -5.95
C LEU A 102 17.64 -10.79 -5.11
N GLU A 103 16.58 -11.02 -4.37
CA GLU A 103 16.37 -12.20 -3.54
C GLU A 103 14.93 -12.67 -3.62
N ASN A 104 14.72 -13.96 -3.69
CA ASN A 104 13.44 -14.62 -3.46
C ASN A 104 13.55 -15.67 -2.35
N ALA A 105 12.53 -16.51 -2.16
CA ALA A 105 12.52 -17.50 -1.07
C ALA A 105 13.62 -18.57 -1.17
N THR A 106 14.27 -18.75 -2.32
CA THR A 106 15.19 -19.87 -2.58
C THR A 106 16.62 -19.44 -2.86
N HIS A 107 16.84 -18.28 -3.45
CA HIS A 107 18.17 -17.81 -3.84
C HIS A 107 18.23 -16.29 -4.02
N GLY A 108 19.46 -15.77 -4.03
CA GLY A 108 19.77 -14.39 -4.39
C GLY A 108 20.65 -14.35 -5.64
N TRP A 109 20.53 -13.29 -6.42
CA TRP A 109 21.37 -13.07 -7.62
C TRP A 109 21.55 -11.59 -7.89
N THR A 110 22.57 -11.27 -8.71
CA THR A 110 22.76 -9.91 -9.21
C THR A 110 22.08 -9.75 -10.55
N GLN A 111 21.27 -8.69 -10.68
CA GLN A 111 20.54 -8.35 -11.89
C GLN A 111 21.06 -7.04 -12.48
N HIS A 112 21.53 -7.10 -13.72
CA HIS A 112 21.95 -5.94 -14.50
C HIS A 112 20.83 -5.48 -15.43
N THR A 113 20.68 -4.17 -15.61
CA THR A 113 19.69 -3.60 -16.51
C THR A 113 20.17 -2.32 -17.18
N ARG A 114 19.76 -2.13 -18.44
CA ARG A 114 20.05 -0.90 -19.19
C ARG A 114 19.12 0.25 -18.82
N ARG A 115 17.94 -0.04 -18.33
CA ARG A 115 16.93 0.94 -17.92
C ARG A 115 16.23 0.47 -16.66
N LEU A 116 15.97 1.40 -15.77
CA LEU A 116 15.33 1.13 -14.50
C LEU A 116 14.16 2.09 -14.29
N ILE A 117 13.03 1.56 -13.89
CA ILE A 117 11.86 2.34 -13.44
C ILE A 117 11.55 1.92 -12.00
N LEU A 118 11.48 2.91 -11.11
CA LEU A 118 11.13 2.70 -9.71
C LEU A 118 9.65 3.00 -9.48
N CYS A 119 8.89 1.96 -9.17
CA CYS A 119 7.47 2.01 -8.83
C CYS A 119 7.24 1.48 -7.41
N THR A 120 8.14 1.85 -6.50
CA THR A 120 8.24 1.34 -5.13
C THR A 120 7.09 1.75 -4.21
N GLY A 121 6.18 2.60 -4.69
CA GLY A 121 5.02 3.05 -3.95
C GLY A 121 5.37 3.91 -2.73
N ALA A 122 4.58 3.78 -1.68
CA ALA A 122 4.71 4.55 -0.45
C ALA A 122 4.35 3.69 0.76
N ARG A 123 4.86 4.07 1.93
CA ARG A 123 4.46 3.55 3.25
C ARG A 123 3.65 4.57 4.01
N GLU A 124 2.89 4.13 4.98
CA GLU A 124 2.13 5.05 5.84
C GLU A 124 3.06 5.83 6.77
N LEU A 125 2.75 7.11 6.95
CA LEU A 125 3.32 7.92 8.01
C LEU A 125 2.63 7.53 9.32
N LEU A 126 3.40 6.99 10.25
CA LEU A 126 2.95 6.72 11.61
C LEU A 126 3.52 7.81 12.54
N LEU A 127 2.65 8.51 13.23
CA LEU A 127 3.03 9.47 14.25
C LEU A 127 2.83 8.82 15.63
N PRO A 128 3.84 8.80 16.49
CA PRO A 128 3.73 8.19 17.81
C PRO A 128 2.78 9.00 18.71
N PHE A 129 2.00 8.29 19.51
CA PHE A 129 1.16 8.80 20.59
C PHE A 129 1.15 7.76 21.72
N PRO A 130 0.83 8.11 22.97
CA PRO A 130 0.77 7.15 24.07
C PRO A 130 -0.06 5.92 23.70
N GLY A 131 0.50 4.71 23.85
CA GLY A 131 -0.16 3.45 23.53
C GLY A 131 -0.17 3.04 22.05
N TRP A 132 0.50 3.78 21.14
CA TRP A 132 0.50 3.48 19.70
C TRP A 132 1.10 2.11 19.32
N THR A 133 1.86 1.48 20.22
CA THR A 133 2.44 0.15 20.04
C THR A 133 1.58 -0.99 20.58
N LEU A 134 0.43 -0.69 21.20
CA LEU A 134 -0.47 -1.73 21.69
C LEU A 134 -0.99 -2.59 20.53
N PRO A 135 -1.05 -3.92 20.69
CA PRO A 135 -1.78 -4.79 19.77
C PRO A 135 -3.19 -4.28 19.52
N GLY A 136 -3.57 -4.18 18.25
CA GLY A 136 -4.83 -3.56 17.83
C GLY A 136 -4.68 -2.13 17.28
N VAL A 137 -3.54 -1.46 17.49
CA VAL A 137 -3.20 -0.22 16.78
C VAL A 137 -2.50 -0.56 15.47
N THR A 138 -2.97 0.00 14.37
CA THR A 138 -2.43 -0.23 13.02
C THR A 138 -2.46 1.06 12.19
N GLY A 139 -1.79 1.06 11.05
CA GLY A 139 -2.05 2.05 10.02
C GLY A 139 -3.42 1.83 9.35
N ALA A 140 -4.01 2.85 8.75
CA ALA A 140 -5.29 2.75 8.05
C ALA A 140 -5.20 1.84 6.80
N GLY A 141 -4.10 1.94 6.05
CA GLY A 141 -3.79 1.01 4.96
C GLY A 141 -3.36 -0.36 5.48
N GLY A 142 -2.67 -0.40 6.63
CA GLY A 142 -2.35 -1.63 7.35
C GLY A 142 -3.59 -2.41 7.71
N LEU A 143 -4.63 -1.76 8.27
CA LEU A 143 -5.93 -2.39 8.53
C LEU A 143 -6.55 -2.96 7.25
N GLN A 144 -6.53 -2.19 6.15
CA GLN A 144 -7.05 -2.68 4.87
C GLN A 144 -6.26 -3.90 4.36
N ALA A 145 -4.95 -3.90 4.52
CA ALA A 145 -4.09 -5.02 4.12
C ALA A 145 -4.38 -6.28 4.96
N LEU A 146 -4.56 -6.14 6.27
CA LEU A 146 -4.94 -7.23 7.18
C LEU A 146 -6.28 -7.85 6.79
N ILE A 147 -7.31 -7.01 6.58
CA ILE A 147 -8.64 -7.46 6.17
C ILE A 147 -8.58 -8.20 4.82
N LYS A 148 -7.88 -7.65 3.83
CA LYS A 148 -7.67 -8.30 2.53
C LYS A 148 -6.87 -9.59 2.66
N GLY A 149 -5.97 -9.68 3.62
CA GLY A 149 -5.22 -10.88 3.96
C GLY A 149 -6.03 -11.95 4.73
N GLY A 150 -7.31 -11.70 5.02
CA GLY A 150 -8.19 -12.66 5.65
C GLY A 150 -8.35 -12.52 7.17
N VAL A 151 -7.82 -11.44 7.77
CA VAL A 151 -8.05 -11.17 9.19
C VAL A 151 -9.53 -10.86 9.42
N ASP A 152 -10.17 -11.62 10.29
CA ASP A 152 -11.56 -11.41 10.65
C ASP A 152 -11.72 -10.22 11.60
N VAL A 153 -12.55 -9.28 11.19
CA VAL A 153 -12.90 -8.08 11.97
C VAL A 153 -14.39 -7.96 12.24
N ARG A 154 -15.18 -9.01 11.98
CA ARG A 154 -16.64 -9.00 12.18
C ARG A 154 -16.98 -8.71 13.62
N GLY A 155 -17.91 -7.77 13.82
CA GLY A 155 -18.35 -7.33 15.13
C GLY A 155 -17.34 -6.50 15.92
N GLN A 156 -16.10 -6.37 15.47
CA GLN A 156 -15.10 -5.56 16.17
C GLN A 156 -15.43 -4.07 16.07
N ARG A 157 -15.25 -3.37 17.18
CA ARG A 157 -15.42 -1.92 17.30
C ARG A 157 -14.13 -1.24 16.86
N ILE A 158 -14.19 -0.46 15.80
CA ILE A 158 -12.99 0.15 15.19
C ILE A 158 -13.13 1.68 15.19
N VAL A 159 -12.08 2.36 15.63
CA VAL A 159 -11.88 3.80 15.47
C VAL A 159 -10.82 4.03 14.42
N ILE A 160 -11.12 4.90 13.46
CA ILE A 160 -10.18 5.29 12.40
C ILE A 160 -9.85 6.77 12.59
N ALA A 161 -8.57 7.10 12.63
CA ALA A 161 -8.14 8.45 12.97
C ALA A 161 -6.97 8.91 12.10
N GLY A 162 -6.86 10.20 11.89
CA GLY A 162 -5.76 10.80 11.12
C GLY A 162 -6.23 11.90 10.18
N THR A 163 -5.77 11.89 8.93
CA THR A 163 -6.16 12.90 7.95
C THR A 163 -6.27 12.31 6.54
N GLY A 164 -7.24 12.84 5.79
CA GLY A 164 -7.37 12.60 4.35
C GLY A 164 -8.26 11.43 3.94
N PRO A 165 -8.46 11.26 2.63
CA PRO A 165 -9.48 10.36 2.07
C PRO A 165 -9.22 8.87 2.33
N LEU A 166 -7.99 8.48 2.70
CA LEU A 166 -7.66 7.10 3.04
C LEU A 166 -8.47 6.61 4.25
N LEU A 167 -8.78 7.49 5.21
CA LEU A 167 -9.59 7.16 6.38
C LEU A 167 -10.97 6.65 5.98
N LEU A 168 -11.62 7.31 5.02
CA LEU A 168 -12.93 6.92 4.51
C LEU A 168 -12.88 5.60 3.75
N ALA A 169 -11.80 5.37 2.98
CA ALA A 169 -11.59 4.11 2.29
C ALA A 169 -11.35 2.95 3.27
N ALA A 170 -10.59 3.18 4.34
CA ALA A 170 -10.38 2.20 5.41
C ALA A 170 -11.69 1.89 6.15
N ALA A 171 -12.48 2.92 6.49
CA ALA A 171 -13.79 2.77 7.11
C ALA A 171 -14.74 1.93 6.25
N ARG A 172 -14.79 2.20 4.95
CA ARG A 172 -15.58 1.41 4.01
C ARG A 172 -15.14 -0.05 3.96
N THR A 173 -13.81 -0.29 3.92
CA THR A 173 -13.26 -1.65 3.90
C THR A 173 -13.62 -2.41 5.17
N ALA A 174 -13.43 -1.80 6.35
CA ALA A 174 -13.76 -2.39 7.64
C ALA A 174 -15.27 -2.71 7.75
N ARG A 175 -16.14 -1.77 7.37
CA ARG A 175 -17.60 -1.99 7.38
C ARG A 175 -18.03 -3.12 6.45
N LYS A 176 -17.46 -3.21 5.24
CA LYS A 176 -17.74 -4.30 4.30
C LYS A 176 -17.30 -5.66 4.85
N ALA A 177 -16.29 -5.69 5.70
CA ALA A 177 -15.83 -6.88 6.39
C ALA A 177 -16.62 -7.18 7.68
N GLY A 178 -17.70 -6.43 7.98
CA GLY A 178 -18.58 -6.65 9.12
C GLY A 178 -18.15 -5.99 10.42
N ALA A 179 -17.14 -5.10 10.40
CA ALA A 179 -16.75 -4.34 11.57
C ALA A 179 -17.71 -3.17 11.86
N GLN A 180 -17.80 -2.80 13.14
CA GLN A 180 -18.50 -1.60 13.61
C GLN A 180 -17.53 -0.43 13.66
N VAL A 181 -17.56 0.44 12.66
CA VAL A 181 -16.77 1.68 12.68
C VAL A 181 -17.48 2.71 13.56
N LEU A 182 -16.93 2.95 14.74
CA LEU A 182 -17.53 3.87 15.72
C LEU A 182 -17.28 5.33 15.36
N ARG A 183 -16.07 5.64 14.90
CA ARG A 183 -15.64 7.00 14.63
C ARG A 183 -14.64 7.03 13.47
N VAL A 184 -14.77 8.05 12.63
CA VAL A 184 -13.71 8.50 11.72
C VAL A 184 -13.29 9.89 12.21
N ALA A 185 -12.19 9.92 12.95
CA ALA A 185 -11.63 11.13 13.57
C ALA A 185 -10.69 11.81 12.56
N GLU A 186 -11.20 12.82 11.89
CA GLU A 186 -10.45 13.60 10.90
C GLU A 186 -9.80 14.81 11.59
N HIS A 187 -8.48 14.91 11.50
CA HIS A 187 -7.73 16.02 12.07
C HIS A 187 -8.06 17.37 11.43
N THR A 188 -8.34 17.34 10.14
CA THR A 188 -8.59 18.52 9.32
C THR A 188 -9.89 19.24 9.70
N SER A 189 -9.95 20.54 9.47
CA SER A 189 -11.16 21.35 9.68
C SER A 189 -12.25 21.08 8.65
N TRP A 190 -13.50 21.34 9.02
CA TRP A 190 -14.63 21.29 8.07
C TRP A 190 -14.42 22.22 6.89
N GLY A 191 -13.82 23.42 7.08
CA GLY A 191 -13.52 24.35 6.00
C GLY A 191 -12.53 23.76 5.00
N ALA A 192 -11.44 23.14 5.47
CA ALA A 192 -10.48 22.50 4.59
C ALA A 192 -11.04 21.25 3.90
N LEU A 193 -11.89 20.47 4.57
CA LEU A 193 -12.61 19.35 3.94
C LEU A 193 -13.56 19.84 2.84
N ALA A 194 -14.27 20.93 3.05
CA ALA A 194 -15.14 21.53 2.05
C ALA A 194 -14.34 22.06 0.85
N ALA A 195 -13.20 22.71 1.09
CA ALA A 195 -12.29 23.16 0.04
C ALA A 195 -11.74 21.99 -0.79
N PHE A 196 -11.38 20.89 -0.13
CA PHE A 196 -10.98 19.65 -0.81
C PHE A 196 -12.14 19.07 -1.63
N ALA A 197 -13.33 18.98 -1.05
CA ALA A 197 -14.53 18.48 -1.75
C ALA A 197 -14.86 19.31 -3.00
N ALA A 198 -14.71 20.64 -2.93
CA ALA A 198 -14.92 21.53 -4.09
C ALA A 198 -13.93 21.22 -5.24
N GLN A 199 -12.71 20.77 -4.94
CA GLN A 199 -11.76 20.38 -5.97
C GLN A 199 -12.13 19.08 -6.70
N LEU A 200 -12.98 18.22 -6.09
CA LEU A 200 -13.42 16.96 -6.72
C LEU A 200 -14.22 17.19 -8.01
N VAL A 201 -14.75 18.40 -8.24
CA VAL A 201 -15.40 18.76 -9.51
C VAL A 201 -14.50 18.52 -10.72
N ARG A 202 -13.18 18.63 -10.54
CA ARG A 202 -12.18 18.34 -11.59
C ARG A 202 -12.07 16.84 -11.93
N TRP A 203 -12.61 15.96 -11.08
CA TRP A 203 -12.63 14.51 -11.26
C TRP A 203 -14.04 13.94 -11.06
N PRO A 204 -14.93 14.04 -12.06
CA PRO A 204 -16.34 13.67 -11.93
C PRO A 204 -16.58 12.28 -11.37
N ALA A 205 -15.80 11.29 -11.81
CA ALA A 205 -15.91 9.92 -11.30
C ALA A 205 -15.61 9.83 -9.78
N LYS A 206 -14.67 10.64 -9.27
CA LYS A 206 -14.37 10.73 -7.83
C LYS A 206 -15.45 11.49 -7.07
N ALA A 207 -15.99 12.55 -7.65
CA ALA A 207 -17.10 13.30 -7.08
C ALA A 207 -18.33 12.40 -6.89
N LEU A 208 -18.69 11.59 -7.90
CA LEU A 208 -19.79 10.62 -7.81
C LEU A 208 -19.52 9.51 -6.78
N GLN A 209 -18.27 9.14 -6.54
CA GLN A 209 -17.91 8.14 -5.55
C GLN A 209 -17.90 8.68 -4.12
N ALA A 210 -17.63 9.97 -3.92
CA ALA A 210 -17.42 10.58 -2.59
C ALA A 210 -18.59 10.35 -1.63
N PRO A 211 -19.88 10.49 -2.00
CA PRO A 211 -21.00 10.25 -1.10
C PRO A 211 -21.04 8.82 -0.55
N THR A 212 -20.58 7.83 -1.34
CA THR A 212 -20.56 6.42 -0.92
C THR A 212 -19.50 6.11 0.14
N LEU A 213 -18.56 7.02 0.34
CA LEU A 213 -17.49 6.91 1.33
C LEU A 213 -17.83 7.61 2.64
N LEU A 214 -18.82 8.52 2.64
CA LEU A 214 -19.19 9.26 3.85
C LEU A 214 -19.60 8.31 4.98
N HIS A 215 -19.20 8.67 6.19
CA HIS A 215 -19.48 7.91 7.40
C HIS A 215 -20.20 8.80 8.43
N PRO A 216 -21.32 8.34 9.05
CA PRO A 216 -22.06 9.16 10.03
C PRO A 216 -21.24 9.49 11.29
N GLY A 217 -20.22 8.67 11.59
CA GLY A 217 -19.26 8.90 12.66
C GLY A 217 -18.07 9.81 12.28
N LEU A 218 -18.08 10.45 11.11
CA LEU A 218 -17.03 11.41 10.73
C LEU A 218 -17.08 12.64 11.64
N ARG A 219 -15.95 12.97 12.22
CA ARG A 219 -15.77 14.16 13.06
C ARG A 219 -14.49 14.86 12.66
N ALA A 220 -14.62 16.07 12.14
CA ALA A 220 -13.51 16.96 11.86
C ALA A 220 -12.98 17.60 13.16
N HIS A 221 -11.79 18.20 13.12
CA HIS A 221 -11.08 18.73 14.27
C HIS A 221 -10.92 17.71 15.41
N THR A 222 -10.73 16.44 15.05
CA THR A 222 -10.65 15.36 16.02
C THR A 222 -9.36 14.57 15.81
N HIS A 223 -8.56 14.39 16.86
CA HIS A 223 -7.31 13.63 16.79
C HIS A 223 -7.14 12.69 17.97
N VAL A 224 -6.31 11.66 17.80
CA VAL A 224 -5.97 10.72 18.86
C VAL A 224 -5.05 11.38 19.85
N LEU A 225 -5.40 11.27 21.15
CA LEU A 225 -4.51 11.62 22.25
C LEU A 225 -3.72 10.40 22.73
N GLU A 226 -4.42 9.30 22.94
CA GLU A 226 -3.81 8.05 23.42
C GLU A 226 -4.68 6.82 23.11
N ALA A 227 -4.04 5.67 23.00
CA ALA A 227 -4.69 4.36 23.04
C ALA A 227 -4.57 3.79 24.45
N LEU A 228 -5.69 3.28 24.97
CA LEU A 228 -5.78 2.75 26.31
C LEU A 228 -5.93 1.23 26.26
N GLY A 229 -5.22 0.54 27.16
CA GLY A 229 -5.25 -0.90 27.30
C GLY A 229 -4.01 -1.42 28.00
N THR A 230 -4.00 -2.68 28.38
CA THR A 230 -2.85 -3.33 29.02
C THR A 230 -2.07 -4.22 28.06
N THR A 231 -2.72 -5.23 27.51
CA THR A 231 -2.13 -6.20 26.56
C THR A 231 -2.55 -5.92 25.12
N GLN A 232 -3.63 -5.21 24.93
CA GLN A 232 -4.18 -4.79 23.63
C GLN A 232 -5.03 -3.55 23.82
N VAL A 233 -5.42 -2.92 22.70
CA VAL A 233 -6.35 -1.79 22.71
C VAL A 233 -7.69 -2.19 23.34
N GLN A 234 -8.18 -1.38 24.26
CA GLN A 234 -9.50 -1.49 24.89
C GLN A 234 -10.32 -0.22 24.71
N ALA A 235 -9.65 0.92 24.59
CA ALA A 235 -10.28 2.20 24.32
C ALA A 235 -9.33 3.17 23.63
N VAL A 236 -9.86 4.25 23.10
CA VAL A 236 -9.11 5.39 22.58
C VAL A 236 -9.61 6.68 23.21
N ARG A 237 -8.72 7.58 23.55
CA ARG A 237 -9.04 8.96 23.93
C ARG A 237 -8.79 9.88 22.75
N LEU A 238 -9.82 10.61 22.37
CA LEU A 238 -9.82 11.57 21.28
C LEU A 238 -9.98 12.97 21.83
N GLN A 239 -9.31 13.94 21.22
CA GLN A 239 -9.56 15.36 21.46
C GLN A 239 -10.38 15.95 20.32
N ARG A 240 -11.39 16.72 20.66
CA ARG A 240 -12.22 17.46 19.72
C ARG A 240 -12.40 18.89 20.21
N GLY A 241 -11.69 19.84 19.58
CA GLY A 241 -11.63 21.20 20.10
C GLY A 241 -11.05 21.24 21.51
N SER A 242 -11.76 21.84 22.49
CA SER A 242 -11.37 21.88 23.90
C SER A 242 -11.83 20.65 24.72
N GLY A 243 -12.65 19.78 24.14
CA GLY A 243 -13.20 18.61 24.82
C GLY A 243 -12.48 17.31 24.49
N THR A 244 -12.58 16.34 25.37
CA THR A 244 -12.08 14.97 25.17
C THR A 244 -13.22 13.99 25.16
N GLU A 245 -13.11 12.94 24.32
CA GLU A 245 -14.04 11.84 24.23
C GLU A 245 -13.27 10.52 24.39
N GLN A 246 -13.75 9.61 25.21
CA GLN A 246 -13.21 8.26 25.31
C GLN A 246 -14.20 7.27 24.69
N LEU A 247 -13.70 6.41 23.82
CA LEU A 247 -14.50 5.37 23.15
C LEU A 247 -13.86 4.01 23.41
N GLU A 248 -14.64 3.07 23.91
CA GLU A 248 -14.22 1.68 23.96
C GLU A 248 -14.15 1.13 22.55
N CYS A 249 -13.04 0.48 22.21
CA CYS A 249 -12.80 -0.09 20.90
C CYS A 249 -11.82 -1.26 20.97
N ASP A 250 -11.90 -2.10 19.96
CA ASP A 250 -11.06 -3.30 19.85
C ASP A 250 -9.87 -3.06 18.92
N ARG A 251 -9.97 -2.04 18.06
CA ARG A 251 -8.88 -1.59 17.16
C ARG A 251 -8.88 -0.09 16.91
N ILE A 252 -7.68 0.42 16.67
CA ILE A 252 -7.47 1.78 16.17
C ILE A 252 -6.68 1.68 14.87
N ALA A 253 -7.13 2.39 13.83
CA ALA A 253 -6.41 2.48 12.56
C ALA A 253 -6.06 3.94 12.26
N CYS A 254 -4.76 4.26 12.22
CA CYS A 254 -4.28 5.61 12.06
C CYS A 254 -3.75 5.86 10.64
N GLY A 255 -4.09 7.00 10.03
CA GLY A 255 -3.62 7.42 8.72
C GLY A 255 -3.25 8.90 8.72
N PHE A 256 -1.96 9.20 8.88
CA PHE A 256 -1.47 10.58 8.96
C PHE A 256 -0.87 11.08 7.64
N GLY A 257 -0.87 10.23 6.60
CA GLY A 257 -0.30 10.50 5.29
C GLY A 257 0.54 9.35 4.77
N LEU A 258 1.18 9.58 3.63
CA LEU A 258 2.03 8.60 2.95
C LEU A 258 3.43 9.18 2.73
N ILE A 259 4.44 8.35 2.95
CA ILE A 259 5.85 8.67 2.67
C ILE A 259 6.27 7.84 1.46
N PRO A 260 6.67 8.48 0.33
CA PRO A 260 7.20 7.77 -0.81
C PRO A 260 8.42 6.91 -0.44
N ASN A 261 8.53 5.71 -1.02
CA ASN A 261 9.68 4.83 -0.83
C ASN A 261 10.80 5.24 -1.78
N THR A 262 11.54 6.30 -1.42
CA THR A 262 12.61 6.90 -2.25
C THR A 262 13.99 6.32 -1.98
N HIS A 263 14.15 5.48 -0.97
CA HIS A 263 15.45 4.99 -0.49
C HIS A 263 16.29 4.33 -1.59
N LEU A 264 15.69 3.43 -2.38
CA LEU A 264 16.41 2.80 -3.50
C LEU A 264 16.87 3.82 -4.54
N GLY A 265 16.04 4.83 -4.86
CA GLY A 265 16.42 5.90 -5.79
C GLY A 265 17.51 6.82 -5.26
N GLN A 266 17.66 6.93 -3.94
CA GLN A 266 18.74 7.70 -3.30
C GLN A 266 20.07 6.94 -3.26
N MET A 267 20.01 5.60 -3.29
CA MET A 267 21.19 4.73 -3.31
C MET A 267 21.82 4.61 -4.72
N LEU A 268 21.02 4.80 -5.77
CA LEU A 268 21.44 4.74 -7.18
C LEU A 268 22.10 6.01 -7.66
#